data_4254cb283ec02cd17960395aaf5d9007
#
_entry.id   4254cb283ec02cd17960395aaf5d9007
#
_cell.length_a   1.000
_cell.length_b   1.000
_cell.length_c   1.000
_cell.angle_alpha   90.00
_cell.angle_beta   90.00
_cell.angle_gamma   90.00
#
_symmetry.space_group_name_H-M   'P 1'
#
loop_
_entity.id
_entity.type
_entity.pdbx_description
1 polymer ?
#
loop_
_entity_poly.entity_id
_entity_poly.type
_entity_poly.pdbx_seq_one_letter_code
_entity_poly.pdbx_strand_id
1 'polypeptide(L)'
;MSLASLLALPAFAQQQPLTGNAQRGATLASTCLGCHGIQGYRNAYPDYAVPRLAGQRADYLVSALKEYRNDSRQYPTMHLQALSLSDQDIADVAAYLASKPLVAASDSNPPPLPQAAVMCASCHGRDGIGVTPAYPNLAGQHESYLARAIQEYQTGYRKHPIMSNMVVSLKPQDVTAISEYFSSLKPGLRTESRPFFRWTDHPKSSSQVESK
;
A
#
# COMPACT_ATOMS: atom_id res chain seq x y z
N MET A 1 -6.53 1.98 -65.12
CA MET A 1 -5.58 2.34 -64.03
C MET A 1 -6.41 2.40 -62.74
N SER A 2 -6.34 1.34 -61.92
CA SER A 2 -7.08 1.28 -60.65
C SER A 2 -6.13 1.72 -59.51
N LEU A 3 -6.50 2.81 -58.80
CA LEU A 3 -5.83 3.22 -57.56
C LEU A 3 -6.37 2.38 -56.40
N ALA A 4 -5.56 1.54 -55.84
CA ALA A 4 -5.84 0.84 -54.61
C ALA A 4 -5.48 1.76 -53.44
N SER A 5 -6.54 2.28 -52.73
CA SER A 5 -6.36 3.03 -51.48
C SER A 5 -5.99 2.05 -50.36
N LEU A 6 -4.77 2.12 -49.85
CA LEU A 6 -4.32 1.44 -48.66
C LEU A 6 -4.88 2.19 -47.44
N LEU A 7 -5.87 1.59 -46.78
CA LEU A 7 -6.36 2.03 -45.48
C LEU A 7 -5.33 1.64 -44.39
N ALA A 8 -4.60 2.62 -43.87
CA ALA A 8 -3.70 2.42 -42.74
C ALA A 8 -4.59 2.27 -41.46
N LEU A 9 -4.58 1.09 -40.83
CA LEU A 9 -5.21 0.86 -39.53
C LEU A 9 -4.37 1.57 -38.44
N PRO A 10 -5.02 2.25 -37.49
CA PRO A 10 -4.30 2.85 -36.38
C PRO A 10 -3.65 1.76 -35.53
N ALA A 11 -2.32 1.84 -35.36
CA ALA A 11 -1.61 0.98 -34.45
C ALA A 11 -2.01 1.34 -33.01
N PHE A 12 -2.76 0.48 -32.35
CA PHE A 12 -2.95 0.58 -30.89
C PHE A 12 -1.60 0.36 -30.23
N ALA A 13 -0.97 1.43 -29.77
CA ALA A 13 0.22 1.36 -28.94
C ALA A 13 -0.14 0.61 -27.64
N GLN A 14 0.31 -0.62 -27.52
CA GLN A 14 0.22 -1.37 -26.26
C GLN A 14 1.07 -0.62 -25.24
N GLN A 15 0.42 0.00 -24.27
CA GLN A 15 1.10 0.62 -23.14
C GLN A 15 1.80 -0.49 -22.37
N GLN A 16 3.12 -0.49 -22.42
CA GLN A 16 3.92 -1.40 -21.60
C GLN A 16 3.67 -1.10 -20.13
N PRO A 17 3.66 -2.13 -19.25
CA PRO A 17 3.56 -1.92 -17.82
C PRO A 17 4.67 -0.99 -17.35
N LEU A 18 4.33 0.05 -16.60
CA LEU A 18 5.30 1.00 -16.06
C LEU A 18 6.21 0.29 -15.06
N THR A 19 7.51 0.30 -15.32
CA THR A 19 8.50 -0.19 -14.37
C THR A 19 8.78 0.89 -13.33
N GLY A 20 8.57 0.59 -12.05
CA GLY A 20 8.82 1.52 -10.96
C GLY A 20 10.31 1.64 -10.61
N ASN A 21 10.78 2.87 -10.40
CA ASN A 21 12.13 3.18 -9.92
C ASN A 21 12.11 3.43 -8.40
N ALA A 22 12.61 2.46 -7.61
CA ALA A 22 12.59 2.55 -6.16
C ALA A 22 13.42 3.71 -5.60
N GLN A 23 14.50 4.12 -6.27
CA GLN A 23 15.33 5.26 -5.83
C GLN A 23 14.58 6.59 -5.98
N ARG A 24 13.92 6.82 -7.11
CA ARG A 24 13.04 7.98 -7.29
C ARG A 24 11.85 7.90 -6.35
N GLY A 25 11.29 6.70 -6.15
CA GLY A 25 10.21 6.43 -5.22
C GLY A 25 10.55 6.78 -3.77
N ALA A 26 11.81 6.61 -3.35
CA ALA A 26 12.25 6.99 -2.01
C ALA A 26 12.10 8.50 -1.75
N THR A 27 12.41 9.33 -2.75
CA THR A 27 12.24 10.78 -2.68
C THR A 27 10.75 11.16 -2.62
N LEU A 28 9.93 10.59 -3.51
CA LEU A 28 8.50 10.84 -3.57
C LEU A 28 7.77 10.38 -2.30
N ALA A 29 8.15 9.22 -1.76
CA ALA A 29 7.55 8.66 -0.55
C ALA A 29 7.83 9.46 0.72
N SER A 30 8.72 10.46 0.69
CA SER A 30 9.00 11.32 1.85
C SER A 30 7.74 12.00 2.40
N THR A 31 6.81 12.38 1.53
CA THR A 31 5.50 12.93 1.92
C THR A 31 4.61 11.86 2.57
N CYS A 32 4.57 10.66 1.99
CA CYS A 32 3.80 9.52 2.52
C CYS A 32 4.25 9.15 3.93
N LEU A 33 5.57 9.11 4.16
CA LEU A 33 6.18 8.80 5.46
C LEU A 33 5.94 9.87 6.53
N GLY A 34 5.42 11.05 6.16
CA GLY A 34 4.93 12.06 7.11
C GLY A 34 3.77 11.57 7.98
N CYS A 35 3.02 10.57 7.50
CA CYS A 35 1.95 9.90 8.25
C CYS A 35 2.26 8.41 8.41
N HIS A 36 2.54 7.71 7.31
CA HIS A 36 2.78 6.26 7.29
C HIS A 36 4.13 5.84 7.90
N GLY A 37 5.03 6.79 8.17
CA GLY A 37 6.34 6.55 8.79
C GLY A 37 6.39 6.84 10.28
N ILE A 38 5.28 7.22 10.91
CA ILE A 38 5.20 7.51 12.33
C ILE A 38 4.63 6.31 13.08
N GLN A 39 5.43 5.75 13.99
CA GLN A 39 5.00 4.61 14.80
C GLN A 39 3.81 4.98 15.68
N GLY A 40 2.74 4.18 15.61
CA GLY A 40 1.54 4.40 16.41
C GLY A 40 0.65 5.56 15.97
N TYR A 41 0.93 6.19 14.82
CA TYR A 41 0.10 7.28 14.32
C TYR A 41 -1.32 6.82 13.98
N ARG A 42 -2.30 7.62 14.39
CA ARG A 42 -3.72 7.30 14.24
C ARG A 42 -4.49 8.48 13.65
N ASN A 43 -5.56 8.17 12.94
CA ASN A 43 -6.57 9.15 12.57
C ASN A 43 -7.40 9.53 13.80
N ALA A 44 -7.81 10.79 13.87
CA ALA A 44 -8.64 11.25 14.99
C ALA A 44 -10.11 10.82 14.82
N TYR A 45 -10.62 10.86 13.59
CA TYR A 45 -11.99 10.45 13.28
C TYR A 45 -12.11 9.98 11.83
N PRO A 46 -12.63 8.76 11.60
CA PRO A 46 -12.78 7.69 12.60
C PRO A 46 -11.43 7.24 13.16
N ASP A 47 -11.41 6.81 14.43
CA ASP A 47 -10.17 6.40 15.09
C ASP A 47 -9.70 5.02 14.62
N TYR A 48 -8.62 5.00 13.83
CA TYR A 48 -7.88 3.80 13.48
C TYR A 48 -6.42 4.14 13.14
N ALA A 49 -5.53 3.16 13.28
CA ALA A 49 -4.11 3.37 12.98
C ALA A 49 -3.88 3.60 11.49
N VAL A 50 -3.01 4.55 11.15
CA VAL A 50 -2.54 4.77 9.78
C VAL A 50 -1.79 3.52 9.30
N PRO A 51 -2.12 2.94 8.14
CA PRO A 51 -1.63 1.62 7.76
C PRO A 51 -0.13 1.59 7.48
N ARG A 52 0.47 0.44 7.77
CA ARG A 52 1.84 0.09 7.41
C ARG A 52 1.93 -0.15 5.91
N LEU A 53 2.95 0.41 5.27
CA LEU A 53 3.14 0.31 3.82
C LEU A 53 4.43 -0.46 3.44
N ALA A 54 5.44 -0.44 4.29
CA ALA A 54 6.73 -1.07 3.99
C ALA A 54 6.60 -2.61 3.95
N GLY A 55 7.06 -3.20 2.86
CA GLY A 55 6.92 -4.62 2.56
C GLY A 55 5.61 -5.01 1.89
N GLN A 56 4.76 -4.03 1.52
CA GLN A 56 3.53 -4.32 0.79
C GLN A 56 3.81 -4.65 -0.68
N ARG A 57 2.91 -5.40 -1.31
CA ARG A 57 2.99 -5.74 -2.74
C ARG A 57 2.91 -4.49 -3.62
N ALA A 58 3.83 -4.38 -4.60
CA ALA A 58 3.87 -3.21 -5.49
C ALA A 58 2.57 -3.06 -6.30
N ASP A 59 2.07 -4.14 -6.90
CA ASP A 59 0.85 -4.11 -7.71
C ASP A 59 -0.36 -3.66 -6.91
N TYR A 60 -0.46 -4.13 -5.65
CA TYR A 60 -1.52 -3.67 -4.76
C TYR A 60 -1.37 -2.18 -4.40
N LEU A 61 -0.15 -1.69 -4.15
CA LEU A 61 0.07 -0.26 -3.86
C LEU A 61 -0.31 0.61 -5.06
N VAL A 62 0.03 0.17 -6.28
CA VAL A 62 -0.38 0.84 -7.53
C VAL A 62 -1.90 0.89 -7.64
N SER A 63 -2.58 -0.25 -7.48
CA SER A 63 -4.04 -0.31 -7.49
C SER A 63 -4.65 0.61 -6.44
N ALA A 64 -4.19 0.53 -5.19
CA ALA A 64 -4.74 1.31 -4.09
C ALA A 64 -4.61 2.83 -4.30
N LEU A 65 -3.46 3.30 -4.83
CA LEU A 65 -3.27 4.73 -5.14
C LEU A 65 -4.15 5.18 -6.31
N LYS A 66 -4.31 4.34 -7.34
CA LYS A 66 -5.23 4.62 -8.45
C LYS A 66 -6.69 4.63 -7.99
N GLU A 67 -7.07 3.72 -7.09
CA GLU A 67 -8.41 3.67 -6.49
C GLU A 67 -8.71 4.92 -5.65
N TYR A 68 -7.75 5.44 -4.89
CA TYR A 68 -7.88 6.73 -4.22
C TYR A 68 -8.01 7.88 -5.20
N ARG A 69 -7.22 7.89 -6.28
CA ARG A 69 -7.23 8.94 -7.29
C ARG A 69 -8.56 9.02 -8.05
N ASN A 70 -9.19 7.88 -8.34
CA ASN A 70 -10.48 7.78 -9.04
C ASN A 70 -11.69 7.67 -8.12
N ASP A 71 -11.49 7.83 -6.80
CA ASP A 71 -12.53 7.82 -5.76
C ASP A 71 -13.32 6.51 -5.60
N SER A 72 -12.83 5.39 -6.17
CA SER A 72 -13.39 4.06 -5.89
C SER A 72 -13.03 3.55 -4.48
N ARG A 73 -12.04 4.19 -3.85
CA ARG A 73 -11.64 4.04 -2.46
C ARG A 73 -11.69 5.41 -1.79
N GLN A 74 -12.72 5.64 -0.98
CA GLN A 74 -13.02 6.96 -0.46
C GLN A 74 -12.26 7.24 0.84
N TYR A 75 -11.33 8.17 0.77
CA TYR A 75 -10.68 8.78 1.94
C TYR A 75 -10.07 10.11 1.51
N PRO A 76 -10.64 11.27 1.93
CA PRO A 76 -10.28 12.57 1.38
C PRO A 76 -8.79 12.90 1.39
N THR A 77 -8.10 12.61 2.49
CA THR A 77 -6.65 12.85 2.59
C THR A 77 -5.87 12.06 1.55
N MET A 78 -6.17 10.75 1.38
CA MET A 78 -5.47 9.91 0.42
C MET A 78 -5.87 10.22 -1.02
N HIS A 79 -7.11 10.64 -1.26
CA HIS A 79 -7.55 11.13 -2.57
C HIS A 79 -6.71 12.33 -3.01
N LEU A 80 -6.57 13.36 -2.15
CA LEU A 80 -5.76 14.54 -2.45
C LEU A 80 -4.27 14.19 -2.67
N GLN A 81 -3.71 13.27 -1.88
CA GLN A 81 -2.35 12.81 -2.09
C GLN A 81 -2.18 12.09 -3.43
N ALA A 82 -3.13 11.23 -3.80
CA ALA A 82 -3.07 10.46 -5.03
C ALA A 82 -3.30 11.31 -6.30
N LEU A 83 -4.09 12.39 -6.21
CA LEU A 83 -4.33 13.32 -7.33
C LEU A 83 -3.05 14.00 -7.80
N SER A 84 -2.07 14.22 -6.91
CA SER A 84 -0.80 14.87 -7.24
C SER A 84 0.21 13.95 -7.94
N LEU A 85 -0.06 12.63 -8.01
CA LEU A 85 0.86 11.63 -8.53
C LEU A 85 0.52 11.26 -9.98
N SER A 86 1.51 11.26 -10.86
CA SER A 86 1.41 10.61 -12.18
C SER A 86 1.41 9.07 -12.01
N ASP A 87 1.08 8.36 -13.08
CA ASP A 87 1.17 6.88 -13.07
C ASP A 87 2.59 6.38 -12.82
N GLN A 88 3.60 7.10 -13.33
CA GLN A 88 5.01 6.79 -13.07
C GLN A 88 5.39 7.06 -11.60
N ASP A 89 4.91 8.16 -11.00
CA ASP A 89 5.13 8.44 -9.58
C ASP A 89 4.53 7.35 -8.68
N ILE A 90 3.32 6.91 -9.02
CA ILE A 90 2.65 5.79 -8.34
C ILE A 90 3.48 4.50 -8.44
N ALA A 91 3.98 4.17 -9.64
CA ALA A 91 4.82 2.99 -9.84
C ALA A 91 6.13 3.07 -9.03
N ASP A 92 6.76 4.24 -8.99
CA ASP A 92 8.02 4.47 -8.29
C ASP A 92 7.85 4.38 -6.77
N VAL A 93 6.83 5.04 -6.21
CA VAL A 93 6.49 4.94 -4.79
C VAL A 93 6.17 3.50 -4.39
N ALA A 94 5.39 2.79 -5.21
CA ALA A 94 5.06 1.40 -4.98
C ALA A 94 6.31 0.50 -4.98
N ALA A 95 7.22 0.68 -5.95
CA ALA A 95 8.49 -0.04 -6.01
C ALA A 95 9.36 0.20 -4.77
N TYR A 96 9.45 1.45 -4.30
CA TYR A 96 10.19 1.79 -3.08
C TYR A 96 9.60 1.12 -1.84
N LEU A 97 8.31 1.22 -1.62
CA LEU A 97 7.66 0.66 -0.43
C LEU A 97 7.69 -0.88 -0.44
N ALA A 98 7.53 -1.49 -1.61
CA ALA A 98 7.62 -2.93 -1.78
C ALA A 98 9.04 -3.48 -1.60
N SER A 99 10.08 -2.71 -1.90
CA SER A 99 11.48 -3.10 -1.68
C SER A 99 11.88 -3.22 -0.22
N LYS A 100 11.05 -2.73 0.70
CA LYS A 100 11.36 -2.78 2.13
C LYS A 100 11.14 -4.18 2.70
N PRO A 101 12.06 -4.67 3.55
CA PRO A 101 11.90 -5.99 4.16
C PRO A 101 10.69 -6.01 5.10
N LEU A 102 10.06 -7.18 5.18
CA LEU A 102 9.08 -7.46 6.24
C LEU A 102 9.79 -7.55 7.60
N VAL A 103 9.04 -7.33 8.68
CA VAL A 103 9.53 -7.65 10.04
C VAL A 103 9.76 -9.17 10.09
N ALA A 104 10.92 -9.57 10.55
CA ALA A 104 11.28 -10.99 10.63
C ALA A 104 10.26 -11.80 11.45
N ALA A 105 10.14 -13.08 11.10
CA ALA A 105 9.43 -14.03 11.94
C ALA A 105 10.04 -14.08 13.34
N SER A 106 9.19 -14.19 14.37
CA SER A 106 9.61 -14.56 15.70
C SER A 106 9.54 -16.08 15.82
N ASP A 107 10.29 -16.67 16.75
CA ASP A 107 10.29 -18.12 17.02
C ASP A 107 8.92 -18.66 17.53
N SER A 108 7.94 -17.78 17.69
CA SER A 108 6.59 -18.16 18.09
C SER A 108 5.82 -18.77 16.92
N ASN A 109 5.18 -19.91 17.15
CA ASN A 109 4.23 -20.47 16.20
C ASN A 109 3.09 -19.48 15.90
N PRO A 110 2.64 -19.39 14.65
CA PRO A 110 1.49 -18.57 14.33
C PRO A 110 0.25 -19.06 15.11
N PRO A 111 -0.67 -18.16 15.49
CA PRO A 111 -1.90 -18.57 16.13
C PRO A 111 -2.72 -19.49 15.21
N PRO A 112 -3.62 -20.31 15.77
CA PRO A 112 -4.52 -21.13 14.96
C PRO A 112 -5.39 -20.23 14.07
N LEU A 113 -5.57 -20.65 12.81
CA LEU A 113 -6.39 -19.92 11.85
C LEU A 113 -7.86 -19.94 12.29
N PRO A 114 -8.49 -18.81 12.61
CA PRO A 114 -9.89 -18.77 12.99
C PRO A 114 -10.79 -19.13 11.79
N GLN A 115 -11.94 -19.78 12.06
CA GLN A 115 -12.87 -20.19 11.03
C GLN A 115 -13.31 -19.04 10.11
N ALA A 116 -13.50 -17.85 10.66
CA ALA A 116 -13.87 -16.65 9.92
C ALA A 116 -12.80 -16.22 8.90
N ALA A 117 -11.51 -16.55 9.12
CA ALA A 117 -10.40 -16.16 8.25
C ALA A 117 -10.06 -17.21 7.16
N VAL A 118 -10.69 -18.40 7.17
CA VAL A 118 -10.36 -19.49 6.25
C VAL A 118 -10.48 -19.07 4.78
N MET A 119 -11.57 -18.41 4.42
CA MET A 119 -11.78 -17.90 3.05
C MET A 119 -10.79 -16.79 2.69
N CYS A 120 -10.43 -15.93 3.63
CA CYS A 120 -9.46 -14.86 3.42
C CYS A 120 -8.07 -15.42 3.12
N ALA A 121 -7.68 -16.47 3.84
CA ALA A 121 -6.38 -17.12 3.70
C ALA A 121 -6.15 -17.76 2.32
N SER A 122 -7.20 -18.06 1.55
CA SER A 122 -7.06 -18.60 0.19
C SER A 122 -6.37 -17.65 -0.79
N CYS A 123 -6.52 -16.33 -0.58
CA CYS A 123 -5.91 -15.30 -1.41
C CYS A 123 -4.80 -14.56 -0.66
N HIS A 124 -5.01 -14.27 0.63
CA HIS A 124 -4.07 -13.50 1.43
C HIS A 124 -3.00 -14.35 2.12
N GLY A 125 -3.02 -15.68 1.93
CA GLY A 125 -2.10 -16.63 2.60
C GLY A 125 -2.49 -16.90 4.06
N ARG A 126 -2.21 -18.12 4.53
CA ARG A 126 -2.36 -18.45 5.96
C ARG A 126 -1.37 -17.69 6.84
N ASP A 127 -0.24 -17.35 6.27
CA ASP A 127 0.81 -16.51 6.85
C ASP A 127 0.53 -15.00 6.68
N GLY A 128 -0.57 -14.65 6.03
CA GLY A 128 -0.93 -13.26 5.73
C GLY A 128 -0.11 -12.63 4.61
N ILE A 129 0.60 -13.45 3.82
CA ILE A 129 1.35 -13.01 2.64
C ILE A 129 0.55 -13.37 1.39
N GLY A 130 0.17 -12.35 0.61
CA GLY A 130 -0.64 -12.54 -0.59
C GLY A 130 -0.05 -13.55 -1.57
N VAL A 131 -0.86 -14.53 -2.01
CA VAL A 131 -0.42 -15.65 -2.87
C VAL A 131 -0.05 -15.21 -4.28
N THR A 132 -0.46 -14.01 -4.70
CA THR A 132 -0.05 -13.36 -5.96
C THR A 132 0.32 -11.90 -5.70
N PRO A 133 1.03 -11.23 -6.62
CA PRO A 133 1.36 -9.80 -6.50
C PRO A 133 0.16 -8.86 -6.36
N ALA A 134 -1.00 -9.24 -6.90
CA ALA A 134 -2.22 -8.44 -6.83
C ALA A 134 -2.91 -8.50 -5.45
N TYR A 135 -2.68 -9.57 -4.66
CA TYR A 135 -3.28 -9.71 -3.35
C TYR A 135 -2.39 -9.09 -2.27
N PRO A 136 -2.90 -8.17 -1.45
CA PRO A 136 -2.09 -7.48 -0.44
C PRO A 136 -1.65 -8.41 0.68
N ASN A 137 -0.46 -8.13 1.22
CA ASN A 137 -0.01 -8.68 2.48
C ASN A 137 -0.87 -8.10 3.62
N LEU A 138 -1.36 -8.95 4.49
CA LEU A 138 -2.13 -8.58 5.67
C LEU A 138 -1.33 -8.77 6.96
N ALA A 139 -0.34 -9.68 6.94
CA ALA A 139 0.50 -9.98 8.09
C ALA A 139 1.14 -8.73 8.69
N GLY A 140 1.00 -8.58 9.99
CA GLY A 140 1.57 -7.46 10.73
C GLY A 140 0.92 -6.11 10.44
N GLN A 141 -0.18 -6.04 9.69
CA GLN A 141 -0.94 -4.79 9.53
C GLN A 141 -1.64 -4.44 10.85
N HIS A 142 -1.95 -3.18 11.07
CA HIS A 142 -2.70 -2.76 12.26
C HIS A 142 -4.10 -3.36 12.27
N GLU A 143 -4.47 -3.97 13.38
CA GLU A 143 -5.78 -4.58 13.60
C GLU A 143 -6.93 -3.61 13.30
N SER A 144 -6.88 -2.41 13.89
CA SER A 144 -7.91 -1.37 13.69
C SER A 144 -8.02 -0.93 12.22
N TYR A 145 -6.92 -0.95 11.46
CA TYR A 145 -6.96 -0.67 10.02
C TYR A 145 -7.57 -1.84 9.24
N LEU A 146 -7.25 -3.09 9.58
CA LEU A 146 -7.85 -4.26 8.94
C LEU A 146 -9.37 -4.29 9.16
N ALA A 147 -9.82 -4.08 10.40
CA ALA A 147 -11.24 -3.99 10.74
C ALA A 147 -11.92 -2.87 9.95
N ARG A 148 -11.31 -1.68 9.93
CA ARG A 148 -11.82 -0.55 9.15
C ARG A 148 -11.91 -0.86 7.65
N ALA A 149 -10.89 -1.49 7.09
CA ALA A 149 -10.86 -1.85 5.67
C ALA A 149 -12.00 -2.82 5.30
N ILE A 150 -12.28 -3.82 6.14
CA ILE A 150 -13.39 -4.75 5.95
C ILE A 150 -14.73 -3.99 5.99
N GLN A 151 -14.93 -3.12 6.98
CA GLN A 151 -16.14 -2.31 7.09
C GLN A 151 -16.35 -1.37 5.90
N GLU A 152 -15.27 -0.80 5.36
CA GLU A 152 -15.34 0.06 4.18
C GLU A 152 -15.79 -0.71 2.92
N TYR A 153 -15.37 -1.97 2.77
CA TYR A 153 -15.88 -2.83 1.70
C TYR A 153 -17.36 -3.20 1.92
N GLN A 154 -17.78 -3.46 3.16
CA GLN A 154 -19.18 -3.73 3.50
C GLN A 154 -20.10 -2.55 3.20
N THR A 155 -19.63 -1.35 3.46
CA THR A 155 -20.42 -0.10 3.33
C THR A 155 -20.28 0.59 1.97
N GLY A 156 -19.40 0.08 1.09
CA GLY A 156 -19.17 0.64 -0.25
C GLY A 156 -18.27 1.89 -0.29
N TYR A 157 -17.68 2.32 0.85
CA TYR A 157 -16.62 3.35 0.86
C TYR A 157 -15.36 2.89 0.14
N ARG A 158 -15.17 1.58 0.05
CA ARG A 158 -14.15 0.94 -0.76
C ARG A 158 -14.82 -0.07 -1.67
N LYS A 159 -14.61 0.08 -2.99
CA LYS A 159 -15.28 -0.75 -4.00
C LYS A 159 -14.26 -1.69 -4.64
N HIS A 160 -14.48 -2.97 -4.48
CA HIS A 160 -13.69 -4.00 -5.15
C HIS A 160 -14.56 -5.24 -5.39
N PRO A 161 -14.67 -5.73 -6.66
CA PRO A 161 -15.63 -6.78 -7.01
C PRO A 161 -15.52 -8.04 -6.13
N ILE A 162 -14.29 -8.48 -5.84
CA ILE A 162 -14.06 -9.67 -5.02
C ILE A 162 -14.29 -9.33 -3.54
N MET A 163 -13.60 -8.33 -3.01
CA MET A 163 -13.61 -8.06 -1.57
C MET A 163 -14.98 -7.67 -1.04
N SER A 164 -15.73 -6.82 -1.77
CA SER A 164 -17.09 -6.44 -1.34
C SER A 164 -18.02 -7.65 -1.20
N ASN A 165 -17.93 -8.63 -2.12
CA ASN A 165 -18.72 -9.85 -2.03
C ASN A 165 -18.23 -10.79 -0.91
N MET A 166 -16.93 -10.84 -0.66
CA MET A 166 -16.34 -11.72 0.36
C MET A 166 -16.69 -11.30 1.79
N VAL A 167 -16.86 -9.98 2.02
CA VAL A 167 -17.05 -9.46 3.40
C VAL A 167 -18.49 -9.12 3.75
N VAL A 168 -19.41 -9.13 2.78
CA VAL A 168 -20.80 -8.66 2.96
C VAL A 168 -21.56 -9.33 4.10
N SER A 169 -21.30 -10.62 4.35
CA SER A 169 -21.99 -11.43 5.36
C SER A 169 -21.25 -11.52 6.70
N LEU A 170 -20.03 -10.94 6.81
CA LEU A 170 -19.26 -11.00 8.04
C LEU A 170 -19.94 -10.22 9.17
N LYS A 171 -20.04 -10.85 10.34
CA LYS A 171 -20.53 -10.23 11.56
C LYS A 171 -19.39 -9.47 12.27
N PRO A 172 -19.70 -8.53 13.19
CA PRO A 172 -18.67 -7.80 13.93
C PRO A 172 -17.60 -8.69 14.59
N GLN A 173 -18.02 -9.81 15.19
CA GLN A 173 -17.09 -10.77 15.81
C GLN A 173 -16.16 -11.45 14.80
N ASP A 174 -16.63 -11.70 13.56
CA ASP A 174 -15.81 -12.26 12.49
C ASP A 174 -14.75 -11.26 12.05
N VAL A 175 -15.14 -9.98 11.91
CA VAL A 175 -14.24 -8.88 11.58
C VAL A 175 -13.14 -8.74 12.63
N THR A 176 -13.49 -8.81 13.92
CA THR A 176 -12.51 -8.80 15.02
C THR A 176 -11.55 -9.96 14.91
N ALA A 177 -12.04 -11.21 14.83
CA ALA A 177 -11.20 -12.40 14.76
C ALA A 177 -10.25 -12.41 13.54
N ILE A 178 -10.74 -11.97 12.36
CA ILE A 178 -9.92 -11.83 11.14
C ILE A 178 -8.82 -10.79 11.35
N SER A 179 -9.17 -9.63 11.90
CA SER A 179 -8.23 -8.52 12.08
C SER A 179 -7.15 -8.83 13.12
N GLU A 180 -7.51 -9.43 14.25
CA GLU A 180 -6.58 -9.92 15.27
C GLU A 180 -5.62 -10.96 14.67
N TYR A 181 -6.15 -11.94 13.95
CA TYR A 181 -5.33 -12.99 13.34
C TYR A 181 -4.25 -12.40 12.43
N PHE A 182 -4.64 -11.69 11.38
CA PHE A 182 -3.68 -11.18 10.42
C PHE A 182 -2.74 -10.12 10.99
N SER A 183 -3.18 -9.31 11.95
CA SER A 183 -2.32 -8.31 12.59
C SER A 183 -1.20 -8.92 13.43
N SER A 184 -1.44 -10.10 14.00
CA SER A 184 -0.49 -10.82 14.86
C SER A 184 0.59 -11.58 14.09
N LEU A 185 0.38 -11.86 12.78
CA LEU A 185 1.26 -12.70 11.98
C LEU A 185 2.62 -12.05 11.68
N LYS A 186 3.66 -12.91 11.64
CA LYS A 186 5.02 -12.56 11.21
C LYS A 186 5.58 -13.69 10.35
N PRO A 187 6.41 -13.37 9.29
CA PRO A 187 6.90 -12.02 8.95
C PRO A 187 5.75 -11.11 8.52
N GLY A 188 5.85 -9.81 8.76
CA GLY A 188 4.75 -8.90 8.51
C GLY A 188 5.17 -7.49 8.10
N LEU A 189 4.19 -6.70 7.67
CA LEU A 189 4.35 -5.31 7.30
C LEU A 189 4.91 -4.48 8.44
N ARG A 190 5.63 -3.41 8.11
CA ARG A 190 6.21 -2.51 9.09
C ARG A 190 5.94 -1.04 8.80
N THR A 191 6.08 -0.22 9.83
CA THR A 191 6.19 1.22 9.69
C THR A 191 7.63 1.55 9.28
N GLU A 192 7.80 2.12 8.09
CA GLU A 192 9.10 2.62 7.63
C GLU A 192 9.29 4.03 8.14
N SER A 193 10.20 4.21 9.05
CA SER A 193 10.47 5.54 9.60
C SER A 193 11.01 6.48 8.52
N ARG A 194 10.55 7.71 8.53
CA ARG A 194 11.12 8.77 7.71
C ARG A 194 12.58 8.95 8.12
N PRO A 195 13.54 8.99 7.18
CA PRO A 195 14.91 9.33 7.49
C PRO A 195 14.92 10.66 8.23
N PHE A 196 15.45 10.66 9.45
CA PHE A 196 15.53 11.89 10.24
C PHE A 196 16.56 12.79 9.57
N PHE A 197 16.11 13.87 8.97
CA PHE A 197 17.02 14.91 8.48
C PHE A 197 17.66 15.60 9.69
N ARG A 198 18.90 15.24 10.01
CA ARG A 198 19.67 15.97 11.00
C ARG A 198 20.21 17.24 10.33
N TRP A 199 19.99 18.38 10.95
CA TRP A 199 20.57 19.64 10.49
C TRP A 199 22.10 19.58 10.33
N THR A 200 22.74 18.63 11.03
CA THR A 200 24.17 18.35 10.94
C THR A 200 24.62 17.70 9.64
N ASP A 201 23.70 17.22 8.81
CA ASP A 201 23.99 16.53 7.56
C ASP A 201 24.10 17.49 6.36
N HIS A 202 24.01 18.80 6.60
CA HIS A 202 24.40 19.77 5.60
C HIS A 202 25.92 19.71 5.38
N PRO A 203 26.40 19.57 4.13
CA PRO A 203 27.81 19.76 3.85
C PRO A 203 28.16 21.16 4.33
N LYS A 204 29.13 21.24 5.27
CA LYS A 204 29.67 22.54 5.69
C LYS A 204 30.08 23.28 4.43
N SER A 205 29.44 24.38 4.14
CA SER A 205 29.86 25.27 3.05
C SER A 205 31.31 25.62 3.33
N SER A 206 32.21 25.24 2.45
CA SER A 206 33.62 25.59 2.49
C SER A 206 33.74 27.07 2.10
N SER A 207 33.34 27.97 3.00
CA SER A 207 33.72 29.37 2.95
C SER A 207 34.96 29.56 3.79
N GLN A 208 36.10 29.03 3.32
CA GLN A 208 37.37 29.65 3.61
C GLN A 208 37.51 30.83 2.67
N VAL A 209 37.02 31.98 3.12
CA VAL A 209 37.50 33.25 2.58
C VAL A 209 38.91 33.42 3.14
N GLU A 210 39.91 33.17 2.32
CA GLU A 210 41.29 33.62 2.57
C GLU A 210 41.28 35.13 2.65
N SER A 211 41.46 35.65 3.85
CA SER A 211 41.84 37.06 4.06
C SER A 211 43.32 37.21 3.74
N LYS A 212 43.62 37.92 2.66
CA LYS A 212 44.89 38.58 2.43
C LYS A 212 44.84 39.96 2.98
#